data_5b0f31eb229a4c8d5031490e88d05281
#
_entry.id   5b0f31eb229a4c8d5031490e88d05281
#
_cell.length_a   1.000
_cell.length_b   1.000
_cell.length_c   1.000
_cell.angle_alpha   90.00
_cell.angle_beta   90.00
_cell.angle_gamma   90.00
#
_symmetry.space_group_name_H-M   'P 1'
#
loop_
_entity.id
_entity.type
_entity.pdbx_description
1 polymer ?
#
loop_
_entity_poly.entity_id
_entity_poly.type
_entity_poly.pdbx_seq_one_letter_code
_entity_poly.pdbx_strand_id
1 'polypeptide(L)'
;MKKNLQNALLLAMGLMTTVTFAQDWNVDSRTRIDMGGDYDKMETAQRATLGATWGGSDWGIHASTVVNYDLNNEAATLGVYEAYASTDIMGYANMTIGRSAWNYGSGMIMGSNEWGTRTTRDGMTFGLDLDMADVTLLYASRMNGDSLTDGATFWGMNASKSEGDWTANLLYGSQTITADDVDGDALTAMGVDLSYNMMGGDLALNVGYNTASDGTVDTDMMSIGATYNVNDDMSISATQTTYGENGFAMGGSNYGVGVGSWMTHGNMGYLAASDEMLSIGGTYAMAGL
;
A
#
# COMPACT_ATOMS: atom_id res chain seq x y z
N MET A 1 -5.61 -10.42 27.75
CA MET A 1 -6.14 -10.91 26.47
C MET A 1 -7.65 -11.07 26.43
N LYS A 2 -8.32 -11.79 27.37
CA LYS A 2 -9.80 -11.94 27.34
C LYS A 2 -10.60 -10.63 27.34
N LYS A 3 -10.19 -9.61 28.11
CA LYS A 3 -10.89 -8.31 28.16
C LYS A 3 -10.83 -7.53 26.84
N ASN A 4 -9.70 -7.59 26.12
CA ASN A 4 -9.56 -6.88 24.85
C ASN A 4 -10.37 -7.53 23.73
N LEU A 5 -10.48 -8.88 23.74
CA LEU A 5 -11.33 -9.61 22.83
C LEU A 5 -12.83 -9.35 23.09
N GLN A 6 -13.22 -9.27 24.39
CA GLN A 6 -14.59 -8.91 24.75
C GLN A 6 -14.94 -7.49 24.36
N ASN A 7 -14.02 -6.53 24.54
CA ASN A 7 -14.24 -5.14 24.13
C ASN A 7 -14.31 -4.99 22.60
N ALA A 8 -13.47 -5.72 21.85
CA ALA A 8 -13.53 -5.75 20.39
C ALA A 8 -14.83 -6.38 19.88
N LEU A 9 -15.29 -7.46 20.53
CA LEU A 9 -16.54 -8.12 20.20
C LEU A 9 -17.77 -7.25 20.55
N LEU A 10 -17.72 -6.53 21.68
CA LEU A 10 -18.76 -5.57 22.09
C LEU A 10 -18.80 -4.37 21.16
N LEU A 11 -17.64 -3.88 20.70
CA LEU A 11 -17.56 -2.81 19.70
C LEU A 11 -18.15 -3.27 18.36
N ALA A 12 -17.78 -4.45 17.92
CA ALA A 12 -18.32 -5.04 16.69
C ALA A 12 -19.83 -5.28 16.78
N MET A 13 -20.34 -5.80 17.89
CA MET A 13 -21.78 -5.98 18.12
C MET A 13 -22.52 -4.65 18.28
N GLY A 14 -21.91 -3.65 18.92
CA GLY A 14 -22.47 -2.29 19.03
C GLY A 14 -22.62 -1.59 17.71
N LEU A 15 -21.69 -1.80 16.78
CA LEU A 15 -21.75 -1.29 15.42
C LEU A 15 -22.84 -1.99 14.58
N MET A 16 -23.20 -3.24 14.87
CA MET A 16 -24.25 -3.94 14.16
C MET A 16 -25.69 -3.52 14.53
N THR A 17 -25.87 -2.79 15.62
CA THR A 17 -27.21 -2.41 16.12
C THR A 17 -27.68 -1.03 15.67
N THR A 18 -26.82 -0.21 15.08
CA THR A 18 -27.17 1.13 14.56
C THR A 18 -27.58 1.05 13.08
N VAL A 19 -28.74 0.50 12.83
CA VAL A 19 -29.28 0.32 11.47
C VAL A 19 -30.10 1.52 11.06
N THR A 20 -29.64 2.31 10.11
CA THR A 20 -30.48 3.00 9.08
C THR A 20 -29.67 3.79 8.03
N PHE A 21 -28.36 3.67 7.97
CA PHE A 21 -27.57 4.35 6.93
C PHE A 21 -26.94 3.31 6.00
N ALA A 22 -26.64 3.68 4.76
CA ALA A 22 -26.01 2.81 3.79
C ALA A 22 -24.78 2.14 4.42
N GLN A 23 -24.83 0.82 4.53
CA GLN A 23 -23.72 0.01 5.08
C GLN A 23 -23.23 -0.89 3.97
N ASP A 24 -21.99 -0.67 3.56
CA ASP A 24 -21.29 -1.59 2.68
C ASP A 24 -20.40 -2.50 3.52
N TRP A 25 -20.62 -3.79 3.41
CA TRP A 25 -19.80 -4.81 4.05
C TRP A 25 -18.80 -5.38 3.06
N ASN A 26 -17.57 -5.51 3.49
CA ASN A 26 -16.48 -6.08 2.72
C ASN A 26 -15.88 -7.24 3.49
N VAL A 27 -15.74 -8.37 2.83
CA VAL A 27 -15.08 -9.57 3.36
C VAL A 27 -14.04 -10.02 2.35
N ASP A 28 -12.80 -10.14 2.79
CA ASP A 28 -11.70 -10.70 2.01
C ASP A 28 -11.08 -11.85 2.79
N SER A 29 -10.80 -12.95 2.12
CA SER A 29 -10.14 -14.10 2.73
C SER A 29 -9.05 -14.63 1.80
N ARG A 30 -7.90 -14.93 2.38
CA ARG A 30 -6.75 -15.46 1.66
C ARG A 30 -6.12 -16.59 2.44
N THR A 31 -5.90 -17.71 1.75
CA THR A 31 -5.10 -18.83 2.25
C THR A 31 -3.79 -18.87 1.50
N ARG A 32 -2.68 -18.95 2.23
CA ARG A 32 -1.34 -19.15 1.68
C ARG A 32 -0.84 -20.52 2.09
N ILE A 33 -0.31 -21.25 1.12
CA ILE A 33 0.32 -22.55 1.33
C ILE A 33 1.74 -22.43 0.80
N ASP A 34 2.72 -22.55 1.68
CA ASP A 34 4.14 -22.55 1.34
C ASP A 34 4.67 -23.99 1.38
N MET A 35 5.23 -24.43 0.26
CA MET A 35 5.86 -25.73 0.06
C MET A 35 7.29 -25.55 -0.41
N GLY A 36 8.05 -24.68 0.22
CA GLY A 36 9.39 -24.25 -0.21
C GLY A 36 10.53 -25.13 0.29
N GLY A 37 11.65 -25.10 -0.43
CA GLY A 37 12.76 -26.03 -0.39
C GLY A 37 13.54 -26.22 0.92
N ASP A 38 13.39 -25.39 1.93
CA ASP A 38 14.02 -25.56 3.25
C ASP A 38 13.05 -26.06 4.33
N TYR A 39 11.76 -26.24 3.96
CA TYR A 39 10.75 -26.71 4.89
C TYR A 39 10.40 -28.17 4.63
N ASP A 40 10.65 -29.02 5.63
CA ASP A 40 10.23 -30.43 5.62
C ASP A 40 8.70 -30.59 5.71
N LYS A 41 7.98 -29.47 5.91
CA LYS A 41 6.53 -29.47 6.12
C LYS A 41 5.87 -28.30 5.37
N MET A 42 4.67 -28.53 4.95
CA MET A 42 3.81 -27.48 4.36
C MET A 42 3.42 -26.47 5.45
N GLU A 43 3.70 -25.19 5.21
CA GLU A 43 3.20 -24.11 6.05
C GLU A 43 1.92 -23.55 5.45
N THR A 44 0.90 -23.38 6.28
CA THR A 44 -0.39 -22.85 5.86
C THR A 44 -0.82 -21.73 6.77
N ALA A 45 -1.01 -20.55 6.17
CA ALA A 45 -1.52 -19.37 6.85
C ALA A 45 -2.81 -18.88 6.18
N GLN A 46 -3.75 -18.41 7.00
CA GLN A 46 -4.97 -17.79 6.52
C GLN A 46 -5.11 -16.38 7.06
N ARG A 47 -5.56 -15.48 6.21
CA ARG A 47 -5.95 -14.12 6.58
C ARG A 47 -7.41 -13.92 6.20
N ALA A 48 -8.19 -13.37 7.10
CA ALA A 48 -9.52 -12.88 6.81
C ALA A 48 -9.64 -11.41 7.23
N THR A 49 -10.21 -10.58 6.37
CA THR A 49 -10.49 -9.17 6.66
C THR A 49 -11.99 -8.96 6.59
N LEU A 50 -12.53 -8.33 7.63
CA LEU A 50 -13.93 -7.92 7.67
C LEU A 50 -13.97 -6.41 7.86
N GLY A 51 -14.61 -5.71 6.93
CA GLY A 51 -14.77 -4.27 6.96
C GLY A 51 -16.22 -3.85 6.78
N ALA A 52 -16.51 -2.63 7.23
CA ALA A 52 -17.79 -1.98 7.00
C ALA A 52 -17.60 -0.48 6.81
N THR A 53 -18.39 0.10 5.92
CA THR A 53 -18.42 1.54 5.67
C THR A 53 -19.81 2.07 5.97
N TRP A 54 -19.88 3.13 6.75
CA TRP A 54 -21.09 3.89 7.06
C TRP A 54 -20.92 5.29 6.49
N GLY A 55 -21.97 5.85 5.91
CA GLY A 55 -21.86 7.21 5.40
C GLY A 55 -23.09 7.71 4.69
N GLY A 56 -22.97 8.93 4.20
CA GLY A 56 -23.92 9.62 3.33
C GLY A 56 -23.27 10.00 2.00
N SER A 57 -23.84 11.01 1.31
CA SER A 57 -23.28 11.51 0.07
C SER A 57 -21.91 12.17 0.21
N ASP A 58 -21.68 12.83 1.35
CA ASP A 58 -20.57 13.76 1.52
C ASP A 58 -19.59 13.35 2.64
N TRP A 59 -19.87 12.22 3.31
CA TRP A 59 -19.04 11.72 4.38
C TRP A 59 -19.10 10.21 4.51
N GLY A 60 -18.05 9.60 5.02
CA GLY A 60 -17.97 8.19 5.31
C GLY A 60 -17.12 7.89 6.54
N ILE A 61 -17.41 6.78 7.20
CA ILE A 61 -16.56 6.19 8.23
C ILE A 61 -16.34 4.74 7.85
N HIS A 62 -15.08 4.35 7.73
CA HIS A 62 -14.69 2.97 7.47
C HIS A 62 -13.97 2.38 8.66
N ALA A 63 -14.30 1.13 8.99
CA ALA A 63 -13.56 0.35 9.95
C ALA A 63 -13.43 -1.09 9.46
N SER A 64 -12.23 -1.64 9.52
CA SER A 64 -11.98 -3.04 9.19
C SER A 64 -11.02 -3.69 10.18
N THR A 65 -11.20 -4.98 10.35
CA THR A 65 -10.37 -5.83 11.19
C THR A 65 -9.72 -6.91 10.34
N VAL A 66 -8.51 -7.30 10.71
CA VAL A 66 -7.79 -8.42 10.09
C VAL A 66 -7.53 -9.50 11.12
N VAL A 67 -7.86 -10.73 10.75
CA VAL A 67 -7.48 -11.95 11.49
C VAL A 67 -6.44 -12.67 10.65
N ASN A 68 -5.25 -12.87 11.23
CA ASN A 68 -4.26 -13.77 10.66
C ASN A 68 -4.23 -15.04 11.51
N TYR A 69 -4.32 -16.19 10.87
CA TYR A 69 -4.30 -17.48 11.50
C TYR A 69 -3.22 -18.36 10.87
N ASP A 70 -2.28 -18.80 11.70
CA ASP A 70 -1.28 -19.78 11.34
C ASP A 70 -1.83 -21.17 11.69
N LEU A 71 -2.17 -21.95 10.67
CA LEU A 71 -2.76 -23.27 10.81
C LEU A 71 -1.77 -24.30 11.37
N ASN A 72 -0.49 -24.09 11.22
CA ASN A 72 0.55 -25.01 11.70
C ASN A 72 0.83 -24.85 13.20
N ASN A 73 0.68 -23.62 13.71
CA ASN A 73 0.98 -23.30 15.11
C ASN A 73 -0.27 -23.01 15.95
N GLU A 74 -1.46 -23.11 15.34
CA GLU A 74 -2.75 -22.76 15.98
C GLU A 74 -2.75 -21.34 16.58
N ALA A 75 -1.92 -20.44 16.00
CA ALA A 75 -1.75 -19.08 16.47
C ALA A 75 -2.67 -18.15 15.68
N ALA A 76 -3.38 -17.28 16.38
CA ALA A 76 -4.25 -16.28 15.79
C ALA A 76 -3.91 -14.89 16.29
N THR A 77 -3.83 -13.92 15.37
CA THR A 77 -3.73 -12.50 15.69
C THR A 77 -4.94 -11.75 15.15
N LEU A 78 -5.45 -10.80 15.93
CA LEU A 78 -6.52 -9.90 15.55
C LEU A 78 -6.00 -8.47 15.64
N GLY A 79 -6.18 -7.70 14.58
CA GLY A 79 -5.78 -6.30 14.53
C GLY A 79 -6.78 -5.41 13.81
N VAL A 80 -6.66 -4.11 14.02
CA VAL A 80 -7.33 -3.11 13.18
C VAL A 80 -6.53 -2.99 11.89
N TYR A 81 -7.20 -3.24 10.76
CA TYR A 81 -6.59 -3.08 9.45
C TYR A 81 -6.73 -1.64 8.97
N GLU A 82 -7.96 -1.14 8.88
CA GLU A 82 -8.25 0.24 8.54
C GLU A 82 -9.24 0.85 9.54
N ALA A 83 -9.12 2.13 9.79
CA ALA A 83 -10.04 2.91 10.60
C ALA A 83 -9.90 4.39 10.21
N TYR A 84 -10.77 4.86 9.33
CA TYR A 84 -10.70 6.25 8.84
C TYR A 84 -12.08 6.86 8.65
N ALA A 85 -12.09 8.19 8.65
CA ALA A 85 -13.21 8.98 8.21
C ALA A 85 -12.87 9.69 6.89
N SER A 86 -13.85 9.81 6.02
CA SER A 86 -13.73 10.57 4.76
C SER A 86 -14.83 11.61 4.67
N THR A 87 -14.53 12.74 4.02
CA THR A 87 -15.52 13.78 3.75
C THR A 87 -15.19 14.53 2.47
N ASP A 88 -16.24 14.90 1.75
CA ASP A 88 -16.14 15.86 0.67
C ASP A 88 -16.07 17.28 1.25
N ILE A 89 -15.10 18.06 0.80
CA ILE A 89 -14.94 19.46 1.18
C ILE A 89 -15.54 20.33 0.08
N MET A 90 -16.85 20.51 0.14
CA MET A 90 -17.63 21.40 -0.74
C MET A 90 -17.45 21.13 -2.25
N GLY A 91 -17.20 19.87 -2.64
CA GLY A 91 -16.95 19.47 -4.02
C GLY A 91 -15.57 19.86 -4.57
N TYR A 92 -14.68 20.40 -3.76
CA TYR A 92 -13.33 20.78 -4.18
C TYR A 92 -12.28 19.75 -3.87
N ALA A 93 -12.45 19.01 -2.78
CA ALA A 93 -11.50 18.02 -2.34
C ALA A 93 -12.19 16.89 -1.55
N ASN A 94 -11.66 15.68 -1.67
CA ASN A 94 -12.00 14.57 -0.80
C ASN A 94 -10.91 14.40 0.26
N MET A 95 -11.24 14.54 1.53
CA MET A 95 -10.31 14.34 2.65
C MET A 95 -10.56 12.99 3.30
N THR A 96 -9.49 12.24 3.55
CA THR A 96 -9.53 11.03 4.38
C THR A 96 -8.54 11.19 5.54
N ILE A 97 -8.97 10.89 6.75
CA ILE A 97 -8.15 10.97 7.95
C ILE A 97 -8.30 9.70 8.80
N GLY A 98 -7.18 9.14 9.23
CA GLY A 98 -7.10 7.93 10.03
C GLY A 98 -6.17 6.89 9.42
N ARG A 99 -6.39 5.63 9.79
CA ARG A 99 -5.62 4.51 9.27
C ARG A 99 -6.22 4.00 7.97
N SER A 100 -5.49 4.12 6.88
CA SER A 100 -5.92 3.65 5.55
C SER A 100 -4.77 3.04 4.76
N ALA A 101 -5.10 2.24 3.76
CA ALA A 101 -4.12 1.72 2.82
C ALA A 101 -3.70 2.84 1.84
N TRP A 102 -2.39 3.09 1.76
CA TRP A 102 -1.80 4.01 0.78
C TRP A 102 -1.11 3.19 -0.30
N ASN A 103 -1.70 3.19 -1.48
CA ASN A 103 -1.18 2.45 -2.62
C ASN A 103 -1.22 3.36 -3.85
N TYR A 104 -0.05 3.80 -4.30
CA TYR A 104 0.09 4.79 -5.36
C TYR A 104 1.10 4.33 -6.41
N GLY A 105 0.79 4.66 -7.68
CA GLY A 105 1.60 4.27 -8.82
C GLY A 105 1.73 2.75 -8.95
N SER A 106 2.91 2.30 -9.31
CA SER A 106 3.25 0.87 -9.38
C SER A 106 3.36 0.18 -8.01
N GLY A 107 3.23 0.91 -6.90
CA GLY A 107 3.39 0.38 -5.55
C GLY A 107 4.85 0.10 -5.16
N MET A 108 5.82 0.54 -5.94
CA MET A 108 7.25 0.32 -5.64
C MET A 108 7.72 1.13 -4.44
N ILE A 109 7.22 2.35 -4.28
CA ILE A 109 7.52 3.23 -3.15
C ILE A 109 6.45 3.09 -2.07
N MET A 110 5.18 3.26 -2.44
CA MET A 110 4.02 3.17 -1.56
C MET A 110 3.06 2.13 -2.08
N GLY A 111 3.03 0.98 -1.47
CA GLY A 111 2.14 -0.09 -1.83
C GLY A 111 1.93 -1.08 -0.72
N SER A 112 0.89 -1.87 -0.80
CA SER A 112 0.73 -3.06 0.02
C SER A 112 1.28 -4.25 -0.74
N ASN A 113 2.22 -4.97 -0.15
CA ASN A 113 2.69 -6.21 -0.70
C ASN A 113 1.58 -7.27 -0.60
N GLU A 114 1.14 -7.81 -1.73
CA GLU A 114 0.11 -8.84 -1.76
C GLU A 114 0.53 -10.13 -1.04
N TRP A 115 1.82 -10.42 -1.03
CA TRP A 115 2.38 -11.64 -0.44
C TRP A 115 2.73 -11.48 1.04
N GLY A 116 2.89 -10.25 1.51
CA GLY A 116 3.23 -9.92 2.87
C GLY A 116 2.08 -9.38 3.69
N THR A 117 2.42 -8.57 4.66
CA THR A 117 1.49 -7.84 5.49
C THR A 117 0.85 -6.73 4.67
N ARG A 118 -0.46 -6.67 4.58
CA ARG A 118 -1.15 -5.47 4.09
C ARG A 118 -0.76 -4.31 4.97
N THR A 119 -0.20 -3.28 4.38
CA THR A 119 0.30 -2.12 5.12
C THR A 119 -0.71 -1.01 5.06
N THR A 120 -1.09 -0.53 6.22
CA THR A 120 -1.89 0.67 6.38
C THR A 120 -1.07 1.74 7.10
N ARG A 121 -1.43 2.99 6.90
CA ARG A 121 -0.75 4.14 7.47
C ARG A 121 -1.71 5.05 8.19
N ASP A 122 -1.26 5.58 9.32
CA ASP A 122 -2.00 6.56 10.09
C ASP A 122 -1.63 7.96 9.55
N GLY A 123 -2.61 8.65 8.97
CA GLY A 123 -2.37 9.94 8.35
C GLY A 123 -3.62 10.57 7.74
N MET A 124 -3.41 11.51 6.86
CA MET A 124 -4.47 12.16 6.10
C MET A 124 -4.11 12.28 4.62
N THR A 125 -5.13 12.21 3.78
CA THR A 125 -5.01 12.44 2.34
C THR A 125 -6.02 13.48 1.90
N PHE A 126 -5.65 14.28 0.89
CA PHE A 126 -6.51 15.25 0.23
C PHE A 126 -6.49 14.96 -1.27
N GLY A 127 -7.57 14.38 -1.78
CA GLY A 127 -7.77 14.14 -3.19
C GLY A 127 -8.40 15.34 -3.87
N LEU A 128 -7.76 15.81 -4.94
CA LEU A 128 -8.19 16.93 -5.78
C LEU A 128 -8.40 16.38 -7.20
N ASP A 129 -9.60 16.51 -7.72
CA ASP A 129 -9.90 16.24 -9.13
C ASP A 129 -9.69 17.54 -9.92
N LEU A 130 -8.57 17.61 -10.63
CA LEU A 130 -8.24 18.77 -11.46
C LEU A 130 -8.39 18.37 -12.93
N ASP A 131 -8.80 19.31 -13.76
CA ASP A 131 -8.99 19.08 -15.21
C ASP A 131 -7.74 18.44 -15.88
N MET A 132 -6.57 18.75 -15.35
CA MET A 132 -5.30 18.30 -15.89
C MET A 132 -4.80 16.98 -15.29
N ALA A 133 -5.14 16.65 -14.05
CA ALA A 133 -4.72 15.43 -13.34
C ALA A 133 -5.48 15.27 -12.02
N ASP A 134 -5.63 14.03 -11.56
CA ASP A 134 -6.03 13.71 -10.20
C ASP A 134 -4.81 13.85 -9.30
N VAL A 135 -4.90 14.70 -8.29
CA VAL A 135 -3.81 14.95 -7.36
C VAL A 135 -4.21 14.55 -5.94
N THR A 136 -3.38 13.74 -5.28
CA THR A 136 -3.55 13.42 -3.86
C THR A 136 -2.36 13.94 -3.07
N LEU A 137 -2.64 14.80 -2.10
CA LEU A 137 -1.66 15.23 -1.11
C LEU A 137 -1.72 14.30 0.10
N LEU A 138 -0.56 13.95 0.64
CA LEU A 138 -0.38 12.98 1.72
C LEU A 138 0.32 13.65 2.89
N TYR A 139 -0.17 13.41 4.09
CA TYR A 139 0.48 13.88 5.31
C TYR A 139 0.32 12.86 6.43
N ALA A 140 1.40 12.62 7.17
CA ALA A 140 1.39 11.84 8.39
C ALA A 140 2.41 12.39 9.39
N SER A 141 2.09 12.26 10.67
CA SER A 141 3.00 12.60 11.75
C SER A 141 2.85 11.58 12.87
N ARG A 142 3.97 11.19 13.47
CA ARG A 142 4.00 10.17 14.51
C ARG A 142 5.04 10.54 15.56
N MET A 143 4.65 10.40 16.82
CA MET A 143 5.58 10.47 17.95
C MET A 143 6.21 9.11 18.21
N ASN A 144 7.41 9.07 18.73
CA ASN A 144 8.08 7.85 19.17
C ASN A 144 7.69 7.56 20.64
N GLY A 145 6.74 6.66 20.83
CA GLY A 145 6.19 6.38 22.14
C GLY A 145 5.52 7.61 22.76
N ASP A 146 5.90 7.93 23.99
CA ASP A 146 5.41 9.10 24.73
C ASP A 146 6.35 10.32 24.63
N SER A 147 7.41 10.23 23.81
CA SER A 147 8.36 11.32 23.60
C SER A 147 7.70 12.43 22.77
N LEU A 148 7.82 13.66 23.25
CA LEU A 148 7.39 14.86 22.52
C LEU A 148 8.50 15.41 21.61
N THR A 149 9.73 14.92 21.77
CA THR A 149 10.93 15.37 21.07
C THR A 149 11.38 14.44 19.95
N ASP A 150 10.82 13.21 19.95
CA ASP A 150 11.19 12.20 18.97
C ASP A 150 9.97 11.81 18.13
N GLY A 151 10.19 11.67 16.83
CA GLY A 151 9.08 11.34 15.97
C GLY A 151 9.49 11.25 14.50
N ALA A 152 8.50 11.26 13.65
CA ALA A 152 8.68 11.41 12.21
C ALA A 152 7.51 12.19 11.62
N THR A 153 7.81 12.98 10.60
CA THR A 153 6.83 13.67 9.77
C THR A 153 7.02 13.25 8.33
N PHE A 154 5.93 12.92 7.69
CA PHE A 154 5.88 12.58 6.27
C PHE A 154 4.93 13.50 5.54
N TRP A 155 5.32 13.92 4.36
CA TRP A 155 4.45 14.54 3.38
C TRP A 155 4.73 13.98 1.98
N GLY A 156 3.73 13.98 1.14
CA GLY A 156 3.87 13.46 -0.21
C GLY A 156 2.79 13.98 -1.15
N MET A 157 2.97 13.66 -2.41
CA MET A 157 2.03 13.98 -3.48
C MET A 157 2.02 12.83 -4.48
N ASN A 158 0.83 12.41 -4.85
CA ASN A 158 0.60 11.57 -6.03
C ASN A 158 -0.17 12.37 -7.05
N ALA A 159 0.24 12.35 -8.30
CA ALA A 159 -0.50 12.92 -9.42
C ALA A 159 -0.67 11.87 -10.50
N SER A 160 -1.89 11.66 -10.97
CA SER A 160 -2.20 10.69 -12.01
C SER A 160 -3.07 11.32 -13.11
N LYS A 161 -2.84 10.88 -14.34
CA LYS A 161 -3.61 11.27 -15.51
C LYS A 161 -3.80 10.06 -16.40
N SER A 162 -5.04 9.82 -16.79
CA SER A 162 -5.39 8.86 -17.85
C SER A 162 -6.05 9.60 -18.99
N GLU A 163 -5.55 9.42 -20.20
CA GLU A 163 -6.12 10.04 -21.40
C GLU A 163 -5.96 9.12 -22.61
N GLY A 164 -7.08 8.69 -23.19
CA GLY A 164 -7.08 7.71 -24.26
C GLY A 164 -6.44 6.39 -23.83
N ASP A 165 -5.38 5.99 -24.53
CA ASP A 165 -4.71 4.72 -24.32
C ASP A 165 -3.54 4.79 -23.32
N TRP A 166 -3.21 5.95 -22.76
CA TRP A 166 -2.10 6.10 -21.85
C TRP A 166 -2.51 6.55 -20.45
N THR A 167 -1.74 6.11 -19.48
CA THR A 167 -1.83 6.54 -18.09
C THR A 167 -0.46 6.91 -17.59
N ALA A 168 -0.35 8.04 -16.91
CA ALA A 168 0.88 8.47 -16.24
C ALA A 168 0.60 8.65 -14.74
N ASN A 169 1.57 8.31 -13.92
CA ASN A 169 1.55 8.54 -12.49
C ASN A 169 2.88 9.14 -12.05
N LEU A 170 2.83 10.11 -11.17
CA LEU A 170 3.97 10.70 -10.48
C LEU A 170 3.72 10.61 -8.98
N LEU A 171 4.64 9.99 -8.26
CA LEU A 171 4.64 9.94 -6.80
C LEU A 171 5.90 10.63 -6.27
N TYR A 172 5.72 11.48 -5.28
CA TYR A 172 6.80 12.05 -4.49
C TYR A 172 6.49 11.92 -3.00
N GLY A 173 7.48 11.57 -2.19
CA GLY A 173 7.38 11.51 -0.75
C GLY A 173 8.64 12.03 -0.07
N SER A 174 8.47 12.64 1.09
CA SER A 174 9.55 13.10 1.94
C SER A 174 9.22 12.80 3.40
N GLN A 175 10.16 12.20 4.11
CA GLN A 175 10.03 11.85 5.52
C GLN A 175 11.22 12.43 6.28
N THR A 176 10.96 13.17 7.35
CA THR A 176 11.97 13.65 8.30
C THR A 176 11.79 12.90 9.61
N ILE A 177 12.88 12.42 10.17
CA ILE A 177 12.93 11.79 11.49
C ILE A 177 13.54 12.80 12.47
N THR A 178 12.83 13.06 13.55
CA THR A 178 13.26 13.98 14.61
C THR A 178 13.71 13.17 15.82
N ALA A 179 14.87 13.47 16.36
CA ALA A 179 15.38 12.89 17.60
C ALA A 179 15.98 14.01 18.47
N ASP A 180 15.60 14.04 19.76
CA ASP A 180 16.02 15.09 20.70
C ASP A 180 15.76 16.53 20.19
N ASP A 181 14.57 16.76 19.60
CA ASP A 181 14.19 18.03 18.95
C ASP A 181 15.06 18.44 17.74
N VAL A 182 15.87 17.55 17.21
CA VAL A 182 16.71 17.80 16.03
C VAL A 182 16.21 17.00 14.84
N ASP A 183 15.88 17.67 13.78
CA ASP A 183 15.51 17.04 12.52
C ASP A 183 16.76 16.46 11.84
N GLY A 184 16.68 15.19 11.47
CA GLY A 184 17.65 14.54 10.60
C GLY A 184 17.49 14.91 9.13
N ASP A 185 18.37 14.41 8.29
CA ASP A 185 18.26 14.57 6.84
C ASP A 185 16.97 13.94 6.32
N ALA A 186 16.34 14.60 5.37
CA ALA A 186 15.10 14.12 4.80
C ALA A 186 15.33 12.86 3.93
N LEU A 187 14.56 11.84 4.21
CA LEU A 187 14.43 10.69 3.32
C LEU A 187 13.45 11.08 2.20
N THR A 188 13.85 10.95 0.96
CA THR A 188 12.99 11.30 -0.18
C THR A 188 12.85 10.13 -1.14
N ALA A 189 11.70 10.02 -1.77
CA ALA A 189 11.47 9.06 -2.84
C ALA A 189 10.58 9.67 -3.93
N MET A 190 10.87 9.33 -5.18
CA MET A 190 10.12 9.77 -6.34
C MET A 190 9.93 8.60 -7.31
N GLY A 191 8.72 8.44 -7.82
CA GLY A 191 8.36 7.44 -8.82
C GLY A 191 7.62 8.06 -9.99
N VAL A 192 7.94 7.58 -11.18
CA VAL A 192 7.20 7.87 -12.42
C VAL A 192 6.81 6.55 -13.05
N ASP A 193 5.52 6.35 -13.26
CA ASP A 193 4.99 5.19 -13.94
C ASP A 193 4.21 5.61 -15.18
N LEU A 194 4.46 4.95 -16.30
CA LEU A 194 3.77 5.15 -17.56
C LEU A 194 3.18 3.82 -18.02
N SER A 195 1.93 3.85 -18.47
CA SER A 195 1.27 2.71 -19.10
C SER A 195 0.66 3.15 -20.43
N TYR A 196 0.79 2.31 -21.43
CA TYR A 196 0.19 2.53 -22.75
C TYR A 196 -0.51 1.27 -23.25
N ASN A 197 -1.79 1.39 -23.56
CA ASN A 197 -2.63 0.33 -24.09
C ASN A 197 -2.58 0.34 -25.61
N MET A 198 -2.28 -0.80 -26.21
CA MET A 198 -2.22 -1.04 -27.65
C MET A 198 -3.24 -2.11 -28.07
N MET A 199 -3.46 -2.24 -29.37
CA MET A 199 -4.31 -3.29 -29.95
C MET A 199 -5.72 -3.32 -29.40
N GLY A 200 -6.29 -2.11 -29.09
CA GLY A 200 -7.63 -2.02 -28.51
C GLY A 200 -7.73 -2.41 -27.05
N GLY A 201 -6.59 -2.47 -26.33
CA GLY A 201 -6.50 -2.88 -24.92
C GLY A 201 -5.96 -4.29 -24.69
N ASP A 202 -5.71 -5.05 -25.76
CA ASP A 202 -5.18 -6.41 -25.62
C ASP A 202 -3.71 -6.44 -25.18
N LEU A 203 -2.94 -5.39 -25.45
CA LEU A 203 -1.55 -5.27 -25.07
C LEU A 203 -1.31 -4.00 -24.26
N ALA A 204 -0.89 -4.13 -23.00
CA ALA A 204 -0.45 -3.03 -22.16
C ALA A 204 1.08 -3.04 -22.02
N LEU A 205 1.71 -1.90 -22.30
CA LEU A 205 3.13 -1.65 -22.04
C LEU A 205 3.27 -0.79 -20.80
N ASN A 206 4.19 -1.15 -19.90
CA ASN A 206 4.41 -0.45 -18.65
C ASN A 206 5.89 -0.09 -18.51
N VAL A 207 6.17 1.13 -18.09
CA VAL A 207 7.52 1.62 -17.75
C VAL A 207 7.45 2.32 -16.43
N GLY A 208 8.33 1.96 -15.50
CA GLY A 208 8.47 2.62 -14.19
C GLY A 208 9.92 3.02 -13.95
N TYR A 209 10.11 4.20 -13.36
CA TYR A 209 11.39 4.64 -12.85
C TYR A 209 11.19 5.23 -11.46
N ASN A 210 11.93 4.70 -10.49
CA ASN A 210 11.80 5.08 -9.10
C ASN A 210 13.18 5.38 -8.52
N THR A 211 13.25 6.43 -7.70
CA THR A 211 14.46 6.82 -6.98
C THR A 211 14.15 7.01 -5.51
N ALA A 212 15.14 6.79 -4.65
CA ALA A 212 15.07 7.10 -3.24
C ALA A 212 16.43 7.62 -2.76
N SER A 213 16.43 8.55 -1.79
CA SER A 213 17.63 9.14 -1.22
C SER A 213 17.48 9.28 0.30
N ASP A 214 18.54 9.02 1.03
CA ASP A 214 18.66 9.28 2.47
C ASP A 214 19.50 10.54 2.78
N GLY A 215 19.75 11.38 1.75
CA GLY A 215 20.60 12.55 1.84
C GLY A 215 22.09 12.24 1.66
N THR A 216 22.49 10.97 1.68
CA THR A 216 23.88 10.53 1.52
C THR A 216 24.04 9.62 0.31
N VAL A 217 23.10 8.72 0.10
CA VAL A 217 23.11 7.74 -0.98
C VAL A 217 21.83 7.85 -1.77
N ASP A 218 21.97 7.98 -3.08
CA ASP A 218 20.86 7.89 -4.03
C ASP A 218 20.76 6.46 -4.56
N THR A 219 19.55 5.94 -4.57
CA THR A 219 19.21 4.60 -5.06
C THR A 219 18.15 4.69 -6.14
N ASP A 220 18.15 3.78 -7.08
CA ASP A 220 17.18 3.79 -8.18
C ASP A 220 16.84 2.41 -8.70
N MET A 221 15.70 2.35 -9.38
CA MET A 221 15.28 1.19 -10.15
C MET A 221 14.51 1.60 -11.40
N MET A 222 14.58 0.76 -12.39
CA MET A 222 13.78 0.83 -13.60
C MET A 222 13.02 -0.47 -13.82
N SER A 223 11.79 -0.39 -14.28
CA SER A 223 11.01 -1.53 -14.73
C SER A 223 10.43 -1.30 -16.12
N ILE A 224 10.46 -2.32 -16.96
CA ILE A 224 9.80 -2.33 -18.26
C ILE A 224 9.03 -3.63 -18.38
N GLY A 225 7.73 -3.52 -18.64
CA GLY A 225 6.84 -4.67 -18.68
C GLY A 225 5.85 -4.61 -19.82
N ALA A 226 5.32 -5.78 -20.16
CA ALA A 226 4.21 -5.94 -21.07
C ALA A 226 3.23 -6.97 -20.52
N THR A 227 1.94 -6.70 -20.70
CA THR A 227 0.85 -7.64 -20.40
C THR A 227 0.01 -7.81 -21.65
N TYR A 228 -0.18 -9.06 -22.08
CA TYR A 228 -1.01 -9.40 -23.23
C TYR A 228 -2.23 -10.19 -22.78
N ASN A 229 -3.42 -9.67 -23.06
CA ASN A 229 -4.68 -10.36 -22.88
C ASN A 229 -4.91 -11.30 -24.05
N VAL A 230 -4.77 -12.59 -23.82
CA VAL A 230 -5.00 -13.62 -24.83
C VAL A 230 -6.48 -13.72 -25.18
N ASN A 231 -7.32 -13.55 -24.18
CA ASN A 231 -8.78 -13.45 -24.25
C ASN A 231 -9.31 -12.85 -22.93
N ASP A 232 -10.63 -12.79 -22.78
CA ASP A 232 -11.30 -12.20 -21.57
C ASP A 232 -10.93 -12.93 -20.26
N ASP A 233 -10.51 -14.19 -20.34
CA ASP A 233 -10.22 -15.00 -19.15
C ASP A 233 -8.71 -15.21 -18.93
N MET A 234 -7.86 -14.89 -19.88
CA MET A 234 -6.44 -15.25 -19.84
C MET A 234 -5.54 -14.07 -20.22
N SER A 235 -4.54 -13.82 -19.39
CA SER A 235 -3.45 -12.90 -19.70
C SER A 235 -2.08 -13.50 -19.42
N ILE A 236 -1.07 -13.02 -20.12
CA ILE A 236 0.34 -13.31 -19.87
C ILE A 236 1.10 -11.99 -19.69
N SER A 237 2.09 -11.98 -18.82
CA SER A 237 2.89 -10.79 -18.55
C SER A 237 4.37 -11.13 -18.46
N ALA A 238 5.19 -10.17 -18.82
CA ALA A 238 6.63 -10.21 -18.60
C ALA A 238 7.10 -8.82 -18.16
N THR A 239 7.94 -8.76 -17.13
CA THR A 239 8.51 -7.52 -16.61
C THR A 239 9.99 -7.72 -16.31
N GLN A 240 10.83 -6.87 -16.88
CA GLN A 240 12.23 -6.73 -16.53
C GLN A 240 12.34 -5.62 -15.48
N THR A 241 13.00 -5.91 -14.36
CA THR A 241 13.33 -4.95 -13.30
C THR A 241 14.84 -4.90 -13.14
N THR A 242 15.42 -3.69 -13.09
CA THR A 242 16.85 -3.46 -12.92
C THR A 242 17.05 -2.49 -11.76
N TYR A 243 17.91 -2.81 -10.82
CA TYR A 243 18.32 -1.93 -9.73
C TYR A 243 19.64 -1.24 -10.06
N GLY A 244 19.79 0.02 -9.64
CA GLY A 244 21.01 0.81 -9.81
C GLY A 244 22.20 0.29 -8.99
N GLU A 245 23.35 0.94 -9.12
CA GLU A 245 24.60 0.57 -8.43
C GLU A 245 24.45 0.52 -6.90
N ASN A 246 23.60 1.36 -6.34
CA ASN A 246 23.34 1.42 -4.90
C ASN A 246 22.08 0.63 -4.50
N GLY A 247 21.50 -0.14 -5.43
CA GLY A 247 20.24 -0.85 -5.24
C GLY A 247 19.03 0.08 -5.33
N PHE A 248 17.90 -0.36 -4.77
CA PHE A 248 16.71 0.45 -4.58
C PHE A 248 16.15 0.17 -3.19
N ALA A 249 16.60 0.95 -2.22
CA ALA A 249 16.13 0.88 -0.83
C ALA A 249 16.34 2.23 -0.15
N MET A 250 15.56 2.54 0.85
CA MET A 250 15.82 3.64 1.77
C MET A 250 16.83 3.15 2.80
N GLY A 251 18.03 3.74 2.82
CA GLY A 251 19.22 3.46 3.62
C GLY A 251 19.03 2.58 4.83
N GLY A 252 19.70 1.45 4.86
CA GLY A 252 19.88 0.52 5.97
C GLY A 252 18.63 0.09 6.75
N SER A 253 18.63 -1.10 7.25
CA SER A 253 17.58 -1.70 8.08
C SER A 253 17.19 -0.94 9.37
N ASN A 254 17.77 0.23 9.61
CA ASN A 254 17.58 1.00 10.84
C ASN A 254 16.52 2.09 10.76
N TYR A 255 16.00 2.42 9.59
CA TYR A 255 14.97 3.46 9.45
C TYR A 255 13.60 3.07 9.97
N GLY A 256 13.43 1.89 10.49
CA GLY A 256 12.17 1.41 11.03
C GLY A 256 12.16 1.20 12.54
N VAL A 257 13.28 1.38 13.23
CA VAL A 257 13.32 1.08 14.66
C VAL A 257 12.71 2.22 15.46
N GLY A 258 11.48 2.02 15.86
CA GLY A 258 10.73 2.92 16.74
C GLY A 258 9.80 3.89 16.03
N VAL A 259 10.16 4.47 14.90
CA VAL A 259 9.41 5.57 14.28
C VAL A 259 8.59 5.15 13.07
N GLY A 260 8.84 4.01 12.47
CA GLY A 260 8.17 3.48 11.29
C GLY A 260 8.37 4.35 10.04
N SER A 261 8.68 3.75 8.92
CA SER A 261 8.80 4.46 7.65
C SER A 261 7.50 4.37 6.87
N TRP A 262 7.00 5.49 6.38
CA TRP A 262 5.85 5.49 5.46
C TRP A 262 6.24 5.09 4.04
N MET A 263 7.53 5.18 3.68
CA MET A 263 8.01 4.93 2.32
C MET A 263 8.59 3.54 2.10
N THR A 264 8.99 2.81 3.15
CA THR A 264 9.66 1.50 3.02
C THR A 264 8.73 0.30 2.89
N HIS A 265 7.47 0.51 2.62
CA HIS A 265 6.48 -0.56 2.52
C HIS A 265 6.06 -0.89 1.07
N GLY A 266 6.78 -0.40 0.09
CA GLY A 266 6.68 -0.85 -1.29
C GLY A 266 7.54 -2.09 -1.54
N ASN A 267 7.88 -2.31 -2.78
CA ASN A 267 8.75 -3.43 -3.20
C ASN A 267 10.24 -3.02 -3.22
N MET A 268 10.63 -2.06 -2.39
CA MET A 268 12.03 -1.68 -2.22
C MET A 268 12.84 -2.80 -1.55
N GLY A 269 14.11 -2.91 -1.90
CA GLY A 269 15.04 -3.87 -1.29
C GLY A 269 14.79 -5.33 -1.67
N TYR A 270 14.02 -5.59 -2.70
CA TYR A 270 13.72 -6.94 -3.19
C TYR A 270 14.89 -7.58 -3.93
N LEU A 271 15.66 -6.79 -4.68
CA LEU A 271 16.87 -7.22 -5.37
C LEU A 271 18.12 -6.63 -4.71
N ALA A 272 19.27 -7.26 -4.92
CA ALA A 272 20.55 -6.66 -4.53
C ALA A 272 20.93 -5.51 -5.48
N ALA A 273 21.93 -4.73 -5.07
CA ALA A 273 22.47 -3.64 -5.91
C ALA A 273 23.01 -4.18 -7.24
N SER A 274 22.70 -3.48 -8.33
CA SER A 274 23.02 -3.86 -9.71
C SER A 274 22.39 -5.17 -10.20
N ASP A 275 21.43 -5.73 -9.48
CA ASP A 275 20.75 -6.95 -9.90
C ASP A 275 19.62 -6.65 -10.91
N GLU A 276 19.35 -7.65 -11.72
CA GLU A 276 18.26 -7.66 -12.69
C GLU A 276 17.35 -8.87 -12.45
N MET A 277 16.06 -8.68 -12.66
CA MET A 277 15.07 -9.74 -12.55
C MET A 277 14.11 -9.70 -13.74
N LEU A 278 13.91 -10.84 -14.38
CA LEU A 278 12.83 -11.06 -15.33
C LEU A 278 11.71 -11.84 -14.64
N SER A 279 10.56 -11.21 -14.48
CA SER A 279 9.34 -11.85 -13.98
C SER A 279 8.45 -12.22 -15.16
N ILE A 280 7.96 -13.45 -15.17
CA ILE A 280 6.98 -13.93 -16.15
C ILE A 280 5.77 -14.43 -15.38
N GLY A 281 4.59 -13.94 -15.72
CA GLY A 281 3.34 -14.29 -15.08
C GLY A 281 2.25 -14.67 -16.05
N GLY A 282 1.26 -15.38 -15.57
CA GLY A 282 0.03 -15.67 -16.29
C GLY A 282 -1.15 -15.67 -15.35
N THR A 283 -2.28 -15.13 -15.82
CA THR A 283 -3.54 -15.12 -15.08
C THR A 283 -4.58 -15.88 -15.89
N TYR A 284 -5.37 -16.70 -15.21
CA TYR A 284 -6.51 -17.37 -15.80
C TYR A 284 -7.71 -17.26 -14.87
N ALA A 285 -8.80 -16.69 -15.37
CA ALA A 285 -10.06 -16.60 -14.65
C ALA A 285 -10.95 -17.81 -15.01
N MET A 286 -11.35 -18.57 -14.00
CA MET A 286 -12.32 -19.65 -14.17
C MET A 286 -13.71 -19.19 -13.74
N ALA A 287 -14.68 -19.29 -14.64
CA ALA A 287 -16.06 -19.01 -14.30
C ALA A 287 -16.58 -20.01 -13.24
N GLY A 288 -17.06 -19.52 -12.13
CA GLY A 288 -17.77 -20.30 -11.10
C GLY A 288 -16.93 -20.74 -9.90
N LEU A 289 -15.81 -20.14 -9.64
CA LEU A 289 -15.08 -20.28 -8.37
C LEU A 289 -15.08 -18.94 -7.63
#